data_725f59dda8653c943132ae4adcf3bf47
#
_entry.id   725f59dda8653c943132ae4adcf3bf47
#
_cell.length_a   1.000
_cell.length_b   1.000
_cell.length_c   1.000
_cell.angle_alpha   90.00
_cell.angle_beta   90.00
_cell.angle_gamma   90.00
#
_symmetry.space_group_name_H-M   'P 1'
#
loop_
_entity.id
_entity.type
_entity.pdbx_description
1 polymer ?
#
loop_
_entity_poly.entity_id
_entity_poly.type
_entity_poly.pdbx_seq_one_letter_code
_entity_poly.pdbx_strand_id
1 'polypeptide(L)'
;MSAEKIGDIKEQLKCITDSQLAQFIEAYGSDERGGVIKLVDSAKKRLDKYEKELIRTEGLKKYEREYASYAHICGIDEVGRGPLAGPVVACAVILPKDCDILYINDSKKLTAAKRDELYDVIMEKAVSVGIGMASHERIDEINILQATYEAMRQAIKKLDPAPDLTLNDAVTIPGVDIKQ
;
A
#
# COMPACT_ATOMS: atom_id res chain seq x y z
N MET A 1 -36.85 26.82 8.83
CA MET A 1 -35.78 26.64 7.84
C MET A 1 -36.22 25.51 6.91
N SER A 2 -36.14 25.67 5.60
CA SER A 2 -36.55 24.59 4.67
C SER A 2 -35.56 23.44 4.81
N ALA A 3 -36.05 22.19 4.94
CA ALA A 3 -35.21 21.01 5.00
C ALA A 3 -34.32 20.92 3.74
N GLU A 4 -33.05 20.61 3.94
CA GLU A 4 -32.07 20.43 2.84
C GLU A 4 -32.56 19.40 1.83
N LYS A 5 -32.34 19.64 0.53
CA LYS A 5 -32.79 18.72 -0.51
C LYS A 5 -32.04 17.41 -0.49
N ILE A 6 -32.73 16.29 -0.70
CA ILE A 6 -32.09 14.95 -0.71
C ILE A 6 -30.96 14.87 -1.75
N GLY A 7 -31.10 15.59 -2.87
CA GLY A 7 -30.04 15.68 -3.89
C GLY A 7 -28.74 16.28 -3.37
N ASP A 8 -28.85 17.35 -2.57
CA ASP A 8 -27.69 18.04 -1.99
C ASP A 8 -26.99 17.16 -0.93
N ILE A 9 -27.76 16.47 -0.09
CA ILE A 9 -27.24 15.48 0.88
C ILE A 9 -26.52 14.33 0.17
N LYS A 10 -27.05 13.87 -0.99
CA LYS A 10 -26.40 12.84 -1.79
C LYS A 10 -25.06 13.29 -2.35
N GLU A 11 -24.98 14.52 -2.85
CA GLU A 11 -23.70 15.07 -3.35
C GLU A 11 -22.71 15.28 -2.19
N GLN A 12 -23.14 15.73 -1.02
CA GLN A 12 -22.28 15.78 0.17
C GLN A 12 -21.70 14.40 0.49
N LEU A 13 -22.52 13.33 0.52
CA LEU A 13 -22.03 11.97 0.80
C LEU A 13 -20.98 11.49 -0.22
N LYS A 14 -21.06 11.94 -1.47
CA LYS A 14 -20.04 11.60 -2.48
C LYS A 14 -18.72 12.34 -2.27
N CYS A 15 -18.78 13.58 -1.80
CA CYS A 15 -17.63 14.45 -1.67
C CYS A 15 -16.84 14.25 -0.36
N ILE A 16 -17.48 13.72 0.69
CA ILE A 16 -16.81 13.51 1.97
C ILE A 16 -15.83 12.33 1.94
N THR A 17 -14.77 12.47 2.72
CA THR A 17 -13.80 11.39 2.97
C THR A 17 -14.37 10.33 3.91
N ASP A 18 -13.74 9.14 3.93
CA ASP A 18 -14.18 8.04 4.82
C ASP A 18 -14.11 8.43 6.30
N SER A 19 -13.15 9.26 6.70
CA SER A 19 -13.01 9.78 8.06
C SER A 19 -14.15 10.72 8.50
N GLN A 20 -14.88 11.31 7.54
CA GLN A 20 -16.00 12.22 7.79
C GLN A 20 -17.36 11.52 7.84
N LEU A 21 -17.42 10.21 7.57
CA LEU A 21 -18.68 9.44 7.50
C LEU A 21 -19.42 9.41 8.84
N ALA A 22 -18.72 9.34 9.97
CA ALA A 22 -19.35 9.36 11.29
C ALA A 22 -20.11 10.66 11.53
N GLN A 23 -19.53 11.81 11.16
CA GLN A 23 -20.18 13.14 11.27
C GLN A 23 -21.41 13.24 10.36
N PHE A 24 -21.32 12.68 9.12
CA PHE A 24 -22.47 12.63 8.21
C PHE A 24 -23.61 11.80 8.81
N ILE A 25 -23.31 10.63 9.37
CA ILE A 25 -24.30 9.74 9.99
C ILE A 25 -24.95 10.43 11.20
N GLU A 26 -24.20 11.16 12.02
CA GLU A 26 -24.72 11.93 13.14
C GLU A 26 -25.64 13.06 12.67
N ALA A 27 -25.23 13.81 11.64
CA ALA A 27 -25.99 14.94 11.12
C ALA A 27 -27.35 14.55 10.53
N TYR A 28 -27.42 13.40 9.83
CA TYR A 28 -28.61 12.97 9.09
C TYR A 28 -29.30 11.73 9.68
N GLY A 29 -28.80 11.16 10.76
CA GLY A 29 -29.28 9.91 11.35
C GLY A 29 -30.71 9.95 11.90
N SER A 30 -31.20 11.14 12.25
CA SER A 30 -32.58 11.37 12.74
C SER A 30 -33.57 11.80 11.65
N ASP A 31 -33.14 11.89 10.38
CA ASP A 31 -34.00 12.30 9.28
C ASP A 31 -34.89 11.12 8.83
N GLU A 32 -36.20 11.30 8.95
CA GLU A 32 -37.19 10.26 8.66
C GLU A 32 -37.53 10.11 7.15
N ARG A 33 -36.98 10.96 6.30
CA ARG A 33 -37.21 10.88 4.84
C ARG A 33 -36.56 9.62 4.27
N GLY A 34 -37.34 8.77 3.62
CA GLY A 34 -36.87 7.47 3.09
C GLY A 34 -35.65 7.55 2.14
N GLY A 35 -35.49 8.67 1.43
CA GLY A 35 -34.30 8.93 0.61
C GLY A 35 -33.05 9.19 1.46
N VAL A 36 -33.18 9.91 2.57
CA VAL A 36 -32.06 10.19 3.49
C VAL A 36 -31.67 8.94 4.29
N ILE A 37 -32.66 8.17 4.77
CA ILE A 37 -32.41 6.88 5.44
C ILE A 37 -31.52 5.99 4.59
N LYS A 38 -31.79 5.86 3.28
CA LYS A 38 -30.96 5.06 2.37
C LYS A 38 -29.53 5.60 2.22
N LEU A 39 -29.34 6.92 2.26
CA LEU A 39 -28.01 7.54 2.23
C LEU A 39 -27.25 7.27 3.54
N VAL A 40 -27.91 7.40 4.68
CA VAL A 40 -27.34 7.09 6.00
C VAL A 40 -26.95 5.61 6.07
N ASP A 41 -27.80 4.70 5.60
CA ASP A 41 -27.48 3.25 5.57
C ASP A 41 -26.28 2.95 4.64
N SER A 42 -26.17 3.66 3.52
CA SER A 42 -25.00 3.57 2.64
C SER A 42 -23.74 4.09 3.33
N ALA A 43 -23.85 5.23 4.03
CA ALA A 43 -22.75 5.80 4.81
C ALA A 43 -22.28 4.85 5.94
N LYS A 44 -23.21 4.22 6.67
CA LYS A 44 -22.89 3.21 7.71
C LYS A 44 -22.13 2.02 7.13
N LYS A 45 -22.58 1.49 5.98
CA LYS A 45 -21.87 0.38 5.31
C LYS A 45 -20.48 0.78 4.83
N ARG A 46 -20.31 2.01 4.37
CA ARG A 46 -19.01 2.55 3.95
C ARG A 46 -18.09 2.75 5.15
N LEU A 47 -18.62 3.24 6.28
CA LEU A 47 -17.88 3.41 7.53
C LEU A 47 -17.41 2.05 8.09
N ASP A 48 -18.27 1.03 8.15
CA ASP A 48 -17.89 -0.32 8.60
C ASP A 48 -16.76 -0.91 7.75
N LYS A 49 -16.78 -0.70 6.44
CA LYS A 49 -15.67 -1.12 5.56
C LYS A 49 -14.37 -0.37 5.86
N TYR A 50 -14.47 0.93 6.08
CA TYR A 50 -13.33 1.77 6.40
C TYR A 50 -12.69 1.38 7.73
N GLU A 51 -13.49 1.16 8.79
CA GLU A 51 -13.02 0.72 10.10
C GLU A 51 -12.34 -0.66 10.03
N LYS A 52 -12.92 -1.60 9.29
CA LYS A 52 -12.30 -2.91 9.05
C LYS A 52 -10.97 -2.79 8.32
N GLU A 53 -10.88 -1.87 7.37
CA GLU A 53 -9.64 -1.63 6.63
C GLU A 53 -8.56 -0.99 7.51
N LEU A 54 -8.93 -0.06 8.39
CA LEU A 54 -8.00 0.50 9.39
C LEU A 54 -7.41 -0.60 10.29
N ILE A 55 -8.26 -1.47 10.82
CA ILE A 55 -7.81 -2.61 11.64
C ILE A 55 -6.90 -3.54 10.84
N ARG A 56 -7.25 -3.84 9.57
CA ARG A 56 -6.44 -4.70 8.71
C ARG A 56 -5.07 -4.08 8.42
N THR A 57 -5.03 -2.80 8.05
CA THR A 57 -3.79 -2.07 7.74
C THR A 57 -2.89 -2.00 8.97
N GLU A 58 -3.48 -1.75 10.16
CA GLU A 58 -2.74 -1.75 11.41
C GLU A 58 -2.12 -3.13 11.73
N GLY A 59 -2.81 -4.21 11.36
CA GLY A 59 -2.28 -5.58 11.47
C GLY A 59 -1.09 -5.87 10.55
N LEU A 60 -0.96 -5.16 9.41
CA LEU A 60 0.18 -5.33 8.50
C LEU A 60 1.49 -4.80 9.09
N LYS A 61 1.43 -3.85 10.02
CA LYS A 61 2.62 -3.23 10.65
C LYS A 61 3.29 -4.09 11.74
N LYS A 62 2.98 -5.38 11.79
CA LYS A 62 3.52 -6.28 12.84
C LYS A 62 5.05 -6.27 12.89
N TYR A 63 5.70 -6.39 11.74
CA TYR A 63 7.15 -6.45 11.67
C TYR A 63 7.80 -5.09 11.93
N GLU A 64 7.23 -4.00 11.44
CA GLU A 64 7.69 -2.64 11.72
C GLU A 64 7.65 -2.33 13.22
N ARG A 65 6.65 -2.86 13.95
CA ARG A 65 6.57 -2.73 15.41
C ARG A 65 7.60 -3.61 16.12
N GLU A 66 7.76 -4.86 15.68
CA GLU A 66 8.73 -5.80 16.24
C GLU A 66 10.15 -5.24 16.10
N TYR A 67 10.43 -4.57 15.00
CA TYR A 67 11.74 -3.99 14.70
C TYR A 67 11.77 -2.46 14.83
N ALA A 68 10.94 -1.86 15.68
CA ALA A 68 10.80 -0.41 15.85
C ALA A 68 12.10 0.31 16.26
N SER A 69 13.10 -0.41 16.78
CA SER A 69 14.44 0.14 17.11
C SER A 69 15.27 0.51 15.88
N TYR A 70 14.97 -0.04 14.70
CA TYR A 70 15.61 0.31 13.44
C TYR A 70 15.03 1.62 12.88
N ALA A 71 15.88 2.49 12.32
CA ALA A 71 15.45 3.78 11.81
C ALA A 71 14.78 3.66 10.43
N HIS A 72 15.40 2.87 9.54
CA HIS A 72 15.00 2.71 8.15
C HIS A 72 14.78 1.24 7.81
N ILE A 73 13.53 0.79 7.97
CA ILE A 73 13.12 -0.56 7.60
C ILE A 73 12.73 -0.55 6.12
N CYS A 74 13.36 -1.40 5.32
CA CYS A 74 13.08 -1.54 3.91
C CYS A 74 12.31 -2.84 3.64
N GLY A 75 11.15 -2.74 3.00
CA GLY A 75 10.49 -3.88 2.34
C GLY A 75 11.04 -4.06 0.93
N ILE A 76 11.26 -5.31 0.51
CA ILE A 76 11.72 -5.61 -0.86
C ILE A 76 10.97 -6.81 -1.43
N ASP A 77 10.59 -6.70 -2.70
CA ASP A 77 9.93 -7.76 -3.47
C ASP A 77 10.32 -7.70 -4.94
N GLU A 78 10.08 -8.77 -5.69
CA GLU A 78 10.38 -8.87 -7.11
C GLU A 78 9.17 -9.18 -7.98
N VAL A 79 9.27 -8.80 -9.23
CA VAL A 79 8.34 -9.16 -10.31
C VAL A 79 9.12 -9.64 -11.53
N GLY A 80 8.54 -10.56 -12.29
CA GLY A 80 9.17 -11.08 -13.51
C GLY A 80 9.85 -12.44 -13.34
N ARG A 81 9.82 -13.07 -12.17
CA ARG A 81 10.39 -14.40 -11.93
C ARG A 81 9.64 -15.55 -12.58
N GLY A 82 8.33 -15.41 -12.78
CA GLY A 82 7.47 -16.46 -13.33
C GLY A 82 7.33 -16.46 -14.85
N PRO A 83 7.32 -15.31 -15.55
CA PRO A 83 7.24 -15.26 -17.01
C PRO A 83 8.40 -15.96 -17.71
N LEU A 84 8.12 -16.54 -18.88
CA LEU A 84 9.09 -17.28 -19.68
C LEU A 84 10.14 -16.38 -20.34
N ALA A 85 9.82 -15.09 -20.53
CA ALA A 85 10.69 -14.09 -21.14
C ALA A 85 10.45 -12.71 -20.52
N GLY A 86 11.49 -11.87 -20.54
CA GLY A 86 11.48 -10.52 -19.99
C GLY A 86 12.44 -10.37 -18.82
N PRO A 87 12.62 -9.14 -18.33
CA PRO A 87 13.50 -8.86 -17.21
C PRO A 87 12.88 -9.30 -15.87
N VAL A 88 13.71 -9.55 -14.86
CA VAL A 88 13.31 -9.54 -13.47
C VAL A 88 13.54 -8.13 -12.89
N VAL A 89 12.57 -7.61 -12.18
CA VAL A 89 12.62 -6.28 -11.56
C VAL A 89 12.38 -6.44 -10.06
N ALA A 90 13.21 -5.80 -9.24
CA ALA A 90 13.00 -5.72 -7.80
C ALA A 90 12.74 -4.26 -7.39
N CYS A 91 11.87 -4.09 -6.42
CA CYS A 91 11.59 -2.80 -5.80
C CYS A 91 11.87 -2.88 -4.30
N ALA A 92 12.60 -1.90 -3.79
CA ALA A 92 12.91 -1.71 -2.37
C ALA A 92 12.28 -0.39 -1.92
N VAL A 93 11.54 -0.39 -0.81
CA VAL A 93 10.79 0.77 -0.33
C VAL A 93 11.04 0.96 1.17
N ILE A 94 11.35 2.20 1.57
CA ILE A 94 11.33 2.63 2.97
C ILE A 94 10.13 3.52 3.16
N LEU A 95 9.22 3.14 4.05
CA LEU A 95 8.08 3.95 4.46
C LEU A 95 8.37 4.66 5.79
N PRO A 96 7.74 5.82 6.07
CA PRO A 96 7.74 6.40 7.41
C PRO A 96 7.16 5.42 8.44
N LYS A 97 7.66 5.42 9.67
CA LYS A 97 7.23 4.47 10.73
C LYS A 97 5.72 4.47 10.99
N ASP A 98 5.09 5.64 10.92
CA ASP A 98 3.66 5.81 11.18
C ASP A 98 2.84 5.95 9.89
N CYS A 99 3.36 5.43 8.78
CA CYS A 99 2.70 5.55 7.49
C CYS A 99 1.52 4.59 7.38
N ASP A 100 0.35 5.16 7.08
CA ASP A 100 -0.85 4.41 6.71
C ASP A 100 -1.11 4.53 5.21
N ILE A 101 -1.09 3.40 4.52
CA ILE A 101 -1.53 3.28 3.14
C ILE A 101 -2.69 2.29 3.13
N LEU A 102 -3.91 2.84 3.09
CA LEU A 102 -5.12 2.01 3.09
C LEU A 102 -5.27 1.27 1.77
N TYR A 103 -5.88 0.10 1.85
CA TYR A 103 -6.19 -0.78 0.70
C TYR A 103 -4.95 -1.38 0.01
N ILE A 104 -3.75 -1.21 0.56
CA ILE A 104 -2.57 -1.94 0.08
C ILE A 104 -2.79 -3.45 0.27
N ASN A 105 -2.45 -4.23 -0.73
CA ASN A 105 -2.62 -5.70 -0.71
C ASN A 105 -1.67 -6.34 -1.72
N ASP A 106 -1.59 -7.68 -1.72
CA ASP A 106 -0.94 -8.44 -2.77
C ASP A 106 -1.41 -7.95 -4.16
N SER A 107 -0.46 -7.63 -5.01
CA SER A 107 -0.72 -7.06 -6.35
C SER A 107 -1.67 -7.91 -7.20
N LYS A 108 -1.65 -9.24 -7.01
CA LYS A 108 -2.52 -10.21 -7.69
C LYS A 108 -3.99 -10.11 -7.26
N LYS A 109 -4.27 -9.51 -6.09
CA LYS A 109 -5.63 -9.28 -5.56
C LYS A 109 -6.18 -7.90 -5.93
N LEU A 110 -5.37 -7.05 -6.55
CA LEU A 110 -5.73 -5.69 -6.90
C LEU A 110 -6.02 -5.56 -8.40
N THR A 111 -7.00 -4.71 -8.75
CA THR A 111 -7.22 -4.29 -10.14
C THR A 111 -6.05 -3.43 -10.62
N ALA A 112 -5.85 -3.32 -11.95
CA ALA A 112 -4.82 -2.45 -12.53
C ALA A 112 -5.00 -1.00 -12.06
N ALA A 113 -6.21 -0.45 -12.16
CA ALA A 113 -6.51 0.91 -11.71
C ALA A 113 -6.19 1.14 -10.22
N LYS A 114 -6.44 0.14 -9.35
CA LYS A 114 -6.11 0.26 -7.93
C LYS A 114 -4.60 0.18 -7.67
N ARG A 115 -3.86 -0.60 -8.47
CA ARG A 115 -2.40 -0.60 -8.40
C ARG A 115 -1.81 0.74 -8.81
N ASP A 116 -2.34 1.35 -9.87
CA ASP A 116 -1.89 2.66 -10.35
C ASP A 116 -2.16 3.75 -9.30
N GLU A 117 -3.37 3.76 -8.70
CA GLU A 117 -3.70 4.66 -7.59
C GLU A 117 -2.74 4.49 -6.39
N LEU A 118 -2.48 3.24 -5.99
CA LEU A 118 -1.60 2.95 -4.86
C LEU A 118 -0.13 3.27 -5.18
N TYR A 119 0.28 3.14 -6.43
CA TYR A 119 1.62 3.55 -6.86
C TYR A 119 1.86 5.03 -6.56
N ASP A 120 0.94 5.90 -6.95
CA ASP A 120 1.05 7.35 -6.71
C ASP A 120 1.10 7.65 -5.20
N VAL A 121 0.24 6.99 -4.41
CA VAL A 121 0.23 7.14 -2.94
C VAL A 121 1.54 6.67 -2.31
N ILE A 122 2.10 5.55 -2.77
CA ILE A 122 3.38 5.04 -2.26
C ILE A 122 4.51 6.00 -2.62
N MET A 123 4.56 6.46 -3.88
CA MET A 123 5.61 7.39 -4.32
C MET A 123 5.58 8.73 -3.60
N GLU A 124 4.39 9.22 -3.21
CA GLU A 124 4.23 10.44 -2.41
C GLU A 124 4.67 10.26 -0.95
N LYS A 125 4.37 9.10 -0.36
CA LYS A 125 4.59 8.85 1.08
C LYS A 125 5.94 8.23 1.41
N ALA A 126 6.55 7.51 0.49
CA ALA A 126 7.80 6.80 0.74
C ALA A 126 8.95 7.75 1.10
N VAL A 127 9.74 7.37 2.09
CA VAL A 127 11.01 8.04 2.40
C VAL A 127 12.00 7.84 1.26
N SER A 128 12.03 6.61 0.72
CA SER A 128 12.91 6.26 -0.40
C SER A 128 12.37 5.06 -1.16
N VAL A 129 12.56 5.06 -2.49
CA VAL A 129 12.20 3.97 -3.39
C VAL A 129 13.39 3.68 -4.29
N GLY A 130 13.81 2.41 -4.32
CA GLY A 130 14.88 1.94 -5.19
C GLY A 130 14.37 0.83 -6.12
N ILE A 131 14.69 0.91 -7.40
CA ILE A 131 14.32 -0.10 -8.40
C ILE A 131 15.59 -0.68 -9.02
N GLY A 132 15.71 -2.01 -8.99
CA GLY A 132 16.76 -2.76 -9.67
C GLY A 132 16.18 -3.67 -10.74
N MET A 133 16.99 -4.01 -11.75
CA MET A 133 16.55 -4.83 -12.86
C MET A 133 17.71 -5.68 -13.39
N ALA A 134 17.41 -6.91 -13.78
CA ALA A 134 18.30 -7.74 -14.59
C ALA A 134 17.57 -8.15 -15.87
N SER A 135 18.23 -7.99 -17.01
CA SER A 135 17.65 -8.30 -18.33
C SER A 135 17.51 -9.81 -18.54
N HIS A 136 16.80 -10.20 -19.58
CA HIS A 136 16.65 -11.61 -19.95
C HIS A 136 17.99 -12.24 -20.34
N GLU A 137 18.89 -11.50 -21.02
CA GLU A 137 20.24 -11.99 -21.32
C GLU A 137 21.04 -12.26 -20.04
N ARG A 138 20.89 -11.35 -19.04
CA ARG A 138 21.54 -11.56 -17.75
C ARG A 138 20.99 -12.77 -17.01
N ILE A 139 19.67 -13.03 -17.13
CA ILE A 139 19.03 -14.24 -16.58
C ILE A 139 19.61 -15.51 -17.22
N ASP A 140 19.82 -15.51 -18.54
CA ASP A 140 20.41 -16.65 -19.27
C ASP A 140 21.86 -16.92 -18.83
N GLU A 141 22.63 -15.87 -18.53
CA GLU A 141 24.02 -15.99 -18.05
C GLU A 141 24.14 -16.58 -16.63
N ILE A 142 23.31 -16.11 -15.70
CA ILE A 142 23.52 -16.37 -14.26
C ILE A 142 22.36 -17.09 -13.57
N ASN A 143 21.31 -17.45 -14.29
CA ASN A 143 20.01 -17.97 -13.90
C ASN A 143 19.11 -16.95 -13.17
N ILE A 144 17.80 -17.27 -13.11
CA ILE A 144 16.77 -16.38 -12.56
C ILE A 144 16.98 -16.05 -11.07
N LEU A 145 17.49 -16.99 -10.27
CA LEU A 145 17.72 -16.75 -8.84
C LEU A 145 18.83 -15.72 -8.63
N GLN A 146 19.95 -15.87 -9.31
CA GLN A 146 21.09 -14.95 -9.19
C GLN A 146 20.74 -13.57 -9.77
N ALA A 147 20.00 -13.54 -10.87
CA ALA A 147 19.50 -12.31 -11.48
C ALA A 147 18.51 -11.57 -10.54
N THR A 148 17.64 -12.30 -9.84
CA THR A 148 16.76 -11.73 -8.80
C THR A 148 17.58 -11.08 -7.67
N TYR A 149 18.59 -11.79 -7.16
CA TYR A 149 19.45 -11.21 -6.11
C TYR A 149 20.24 -10.00 -6.63
N GLU A 150 20.67 -10.00 -7.88
CA GLU A 150 21.33 -8.85 -8.49
C GLU A 150 20.38 -7.65 -8.58
N ALA A 151 19.16 -7.84 -9.04
CA ALA A 151 18.13 -6.80 -9.07
C ALA A 151 17.80 -6.26 -7.67
N MET A 152 17.66 -7.13 -6.67
CA MET A 152 17.42 -6.74 -5.27
C MET A 152 18.58 -5.91 -4.70
N ARG A 153 19.84 -6.32 -4.92
CA ARG A 153 21.01 -5.52 -4.49
C ARG A 153 21.06 -4.17 -5.17
N GLN A 154 20.71 -4.08 -6.45
CA GLN A 154 20.63 -2.80 -7.17
C GLN A 154 19.55 -1.90 -6.58
N ALA A 155 18.37 -2.45 -6.23
CA ALA A 155 17.27 -1.72 -5.62
C ALA A 155 17.70 -1.15 -4.25
N ILE A 156 18.28 -1.97 -3.37
CA ILE A 156 18.75 -1.55 -2.04
C ILE A 156 19.81 -0.43 -2.15
N LYS A 157 20.77 -0.55 -3.09
CA LYS A 157 21.84 0.45 -3.28
C LYS A 157 21.33 1.82 -3.72
N LYS A 158 20.13 1.91 -4.25
CA LYS A 158 19.53 3.19 -4.71
C LYS A 158 18.74 3.91 -3.61
N LEU A 159 18.58 3.28 -2.45
CA LEU A 159 17.88 3.89 -1.33
C LEU A 159 18.75 4.96 -0.66
N ASP A 160 18.14 6.12 -0.41
CA ASP A 160 18.71 7.21 0.38
C ASP A 160 17.58 7.77 1.29
N PRO A 161 17.68 7.61 2.61
CA PRO A 161 18.77 7.01 3.39
C PRO A 161 18.91 5.49 3.16
N ALA A 162 20.13 4.95 3.40
CA ALA A 162 20.35 3.51 3.36
C ALA A 162 19.54 2.79 4.46
N PRO A 163 18.96 1.60 4.20
CA PRO A 163 18.24 0.85 5.21
C PRO A 163 19.20 0.22 6.24
N ASP A 164 18.72 0.05 7.46
CA ASP A 164 19.40 -0.67 8.55
C ASP A 164 18.77 -2.04 8.86
N LEU A 165 17.59 -2.31 8.27
CA LEU A 165 16.93 -3.62 8.24
C LEU A 165 16.21 -3.81 6.90
N THR A 166 16.26 -5.03 6.34
CA THR A 166 15.43 -5.41 5.19
C THR A 166 14.43 -6.50 5.58
N LEU A 167 13.20 -6.37 5.11
CA LEU A 167 12.15 -7.37 5.21
C LEU A 167 11.96 -8.00 3.81
N ASN A 168 12.33 -9.27 3.69
CA ASN A 168 12.32 -10.02 2.44
C ASN A 168 11.32 -11.17 2.55
N ASP A 169 10.64 -11.52 1.45
CA ASP A 169 9.82 -12.72 1.43
C ASP A 169 10.68 -13.98 1.20
N ALA A 170 10.85 -14.77 2.25
CA ALA A 170 11.47 -16.11 2.27
C ALA A 170 12.90 -16.23 1.71
N VAL A 171 13.64 -15.14 1.50
CA VAL A 171 15.02 -15.18 0.98
C VAL A 171 15.96 -14.33 1.82
N THR A 172 17.21 -14.78 1.92
CA THR A 172 18.33 -13.94 2.36
C THR A 172 19.12 -13.53 1.13
N ILE A 173 19.30 -12.23 0.93
CA ILE A 173 19.97 -11.67 -0.27
C ILE A 173 21.50 -11.73 -0.05
N PRO A 174 22.25 -12.56 -0.79
CA PRO A 174 23.70 -12.64 -0.62
C PRO A 174 24.41 -11.33 -0.93
N GLY A 175 25.44 -10.98 -0.14
CA GLY A 175 26.22 -9.76 -0.35
C GLY A 175 25.53 -8.47 0.07
N VAL A 176 24.54 -8.56 0.96
CA VAL A 176 23.90 -7.42 1.64
C VAL A 176 24.27 -7.52 3.12
N ASP A 177 25.09 -6.60 3.60
CA ASP A 177 25.61 -6.54 4.98
C ASP A 177 24.64 -5.81 5.94
N ILE A 178 23.35 -5.91 5.69
CA ILE A 178 22.28 -5.33 6.51
C ILE A 178 21.50 -6.50 7.11
N LYS A 179 20.98 -6.35 8.31
CA LYS A 179 20.09 -7.36 8.90
C LYS A 179 18.90 -7.64 7.98
N GLN A 180 18.56 -8.92 7.83
CA GLN A 180 17.49 -9.40 6.95
C GLN A 180 16.53 -10.29 7.74
#